data_b5c2b3c0a6c47e99692b3703b37d7993
#
_entry.id   b5c2b3c0a6c47e99692b3703b37d7993
#
_cell.length_a   1.000
_cell.length_b   1.000
_cell.length_c   1.000
_cell.angle_alpha   90.00
_cell.angle_beta   90.00
_cell.angle_gamma   90.00
#
_symmetry.space_group_name_H-M   'P 1'
#
loop_
_entity.id
_entity.type
_entity.pdbx_description
1 polymer ?
#
loop_
_entity_poly.entity_id
_entity_poly.type
_entity_poly.pdbx_seq_one_letter_code
_entity_poly.pdbx_strand_id
1 'polypeptide(L)'
;MEFLSYLINGLGLGSVYAIIALGYTMVYGIAKMLNFAHGDIIMVGAYVAFFALSSFGLPLIPAVLCAMLICTCLGVLIERLAYKPLRQASSLSVLITAIGVSYFLQNAAQLLWSSSTKVFPAVMPSGMLHLGSLSISWLTLITILVCLVVMGVLTLFINRTKTGRAMRACSEDKGAATLMGINVNFIISVTFAIGSGLAAIASVLLCSTYPSVYPTLGSMPGIKAFTAAVFGGIGSIPGAFLGGLLLGIIEILAKAYISTQLSDAIVFAVLIVVLLIRPTGLLGRKLSEKV
;
A
#
# COMPACT_ATOMS: atom_id res chain seq x y z
N MET A 1 8.84 18.93 23.38
CA MET A 1 9.25 19.10 21.96
C MET A 1 9.51 17.77 21.26
N GLU A 2 10.12 16.80 21.92
CA GLU A 2 10.35 15.44 21.36
C GLU A 2 9.07 14.73 20.90
N PHE A 3 7.99 14.81 21.70
CA PHE A 3 6.71 14.22 21.35
C PHE A 3 6.16 14.71 20.01
N LEU A 4 6.27 16.00 19.71
CA LEU A 4 5.82 16.57 18.44
C LEU A 4 6.69 16.08 17.26
N SER A 5 7.99 15.91 17.47
CA SER A 5 8.91 15.31 16.49
C SER A 5 8.52 13.86 16.20
N TYR A 6 8.21 13.06 17.23
CA TYR A 6 7.73 11.68 17.05
C TYR A 6 6.39 11.63 16.31
N LEU A 7 5.47 12.55 16.59
CA LEU A 7 4.19 12.63 15.85
C LEU A 7 4.41 12.90 14.36
N ILE A 8 5.28 13.87 14.03
CA ILE A 8 5.56 14.21 12.62
C ILE A 8 6.25 13.05 11.91
N ASN A 9 7.22 12.39 12.55
CA ASN A 9 7.87 11.20 12.00
C ASN A 9 6.86 10.04 11.86
N GLY A 10 5.94 9.89 12.82
CA GLY A 10 4.85 8.93 12.76
C GLY A 10 3.89 9.19 11.60
N LEU A 11 3.57 10.46 11.33
CA LEU A 11 2.79 10.86 10.15
C LEU A 11 3.55 10.54 8.85
N GLY A 12 4.88 10.74 8.81
CA GLY A 12 5.70 10.37 7.65
C GLY A 12 5.65 8.88 7.35
N LEU A 13 5.93 8.03 8.35
CA LEU A 13 5.84 6.58 8.21
C LEU A 13 4.40 6.12 7.91
N GLY A 14 3.44 6.69 8.60
CA GLY A 14 2.01 6.42 8.40
C GLY A 14 1.52 6.81 7.00
N SER A 15 2.13 7.83 6.39
CA SER A 15 1.83 8.22 5.01
C SER A 15 2.24 7.14 4.00
N VAL A 16 3.40 6.47 4.22
CA VAL A 16 3.79 5.33 3.40
C VAL A 16 2.79 4.18 3.56
N TYR A 17 2.45 3.84 4.81
CA TYR A 17 1.44 2.80 5.07
C TYR A 17 0.07 3.15 4.48
N ALA A 18 -0.33 4.41 4.53
CA ALA A 18 -1.59 4.88 3.96
C ALA A 18 -1.63 4.68 2.43
N ILE A 19 -0.56 5.01 1.70
CA ILE A 19 -0.51 4.79 0.24
C ILE A 19 -0.63 3.30 -0.09
N ILE A 20 0.07 2.43 0.64
CA ILE A 20 -0.02 0.99 0.44
C ILE A 20 -1.43 0.47 0.81
N ALA A 21 -1.97 0.93 1.93
CA ALA A 21 -3.31 0.56 2.41
C ALA A 21 -4.42 0.98 1.44
N LEU A 22 -4.26 2.11 0.74
CA LEU A 22 -5.16 2.53 -0.34
C LEU A 22 -5.18 1.49 -1.47
N GLY A 23 -4.02 0.94 -1.85
CA GLY A 23 -3.95 -0.14 -2.84
C GLY A 23 -4.71 -1.40 -2.39
N TYR A 24 -4.49 -1.86 -1.15
CA TYR A 24 -5.23 -2.99 -0.56
C TYR A 24 -6.73 -2.75 -0.51
N THR A 25 -7.12 -1.59 0.00
CA THR A 25 -8.54 -1.23 0.17
C THR A 25 -9.27 -1.15 -1.16
N MET A 26 -8.64 -0.63 -2.22
CA MET A 26 -9.25 -0.60 -3.54
C MET A 26 -9.47 -1.99 -4.10
N VAL A 27 -8.45 -2.84 -4.06
CA VAL A 27 -8.56 -4.22 -4.57
C VAL A 27 -9.61 -4.99 -3.80
N TYR A 28 -9.57 -4.99 -2.47
CA TYR A 28 -10.57 -5.69 -1.67
C TYR A 28 -11.97 -5.10 -1.83
N GLY A 29 -12.10 -3.78 -1.84
CA GLY A 29 -13.40 -3.11 -1.96
C GLY A 29 -14.16 -3.50 -3.22
N ILE A 30 -13.46 -3.72 -4.33
CA ILE A 30 -14.05 -3.97 -5.64
C ILE A 30 -14.00 -5.45 -6.02
N ALA A 31 -12.82 -6.10 -5.91
CA ALA A 31 -12.66 -7.50 -6.24
C ALA A 31 -13.21 -8.43 -5.16
N LYS A 32 -13.30 -7.99 -3.90
CA LYS A 32 -13.62 -8.78 -2.69
C LYS A 32 -12.63 -9.95 -2.49
N MET A 33 -11.38 -9.73 -2.87
CA MET A 33 -10.30 -10.72 -2.78
C MET A 33 -9.10 -10.08 -2.07
N LEU A 34 -8.47 -10.83 -1.16
CA LEU A 34 -7.25 -10.41 -0.49
C LEU A 34 -6.04 -10.64 -1.40
N ASN A 35 -5.22 -9.63 -1.59
CA ASN A 35 -4.00 -9.70 -2.40
C ASN A 35 -2.76 -9.62 -1.51
N PHE A 36 -2.30 -10.73 -0.93
CA PHE A 36 -1.07 -10.73 -0.13
C PHE A 36 0.20 -10.50 -0.96
N ALA A 37 0.17 -10.76 -2.27
CA ALA A 37 1.27 -10.43 -3.17
C ALA A 37 1.47 -8.91 -3.38
N HIS A 38 0.59 -8.06 -2.83
CA HIS A 38 0.72 -6.61 -2.95
C HIS A 38 2.00 -6.06 -2.30
N GLY A 39 2.44 -6.68 -1.19
CA GLY A 39 3.73 -6.37 -0.58
C GLY A 39 4.91 -6.65 -1.53
N ASP A 40 4.84 -7.72 -2.31
CA ASP A 40 5.92 -8.08 -3.24
C ASP A 40 5.93 -7.18 -4.49
N ILE A 41 4.81 -6.57 -4.83
CA ILE A 41 4.79 -5.50 -5.84
C ILE A 41 5.58 -4.28 -5.35
N ILE A 42 5.54 -3.97 -4.04
CA ILE A 42 6.39 -2.92 -3.43
C ILE A 42 7.87 -3.28 -3.61
N MET A 43 8.24 -4.52 -3.33
CA MET A 43 9.60 -5.02 -3.53
C MET A 43 10.05 -4.87 -4.99
N VAL A 44 9.23 -5.30 -5.94
CA VAL A 44 9.54 -5.14 -7.38
C VAL A 44 9.68 -3.66 -7.74
N GLY A 45 8.79 -2.80 -7.26
CA GLY A 45 8.88 -1.34 -7.45
C GLY A 45 10.20 -0.76 -6.93
N ALA A 46 10.65 -1.22 -5.76
CA ALA A 46 11.94 -0.81 -5.18
C ALA A 46 13.12 -1.25 -6.04
N TYR A 47 13.13 -2.49 -6.54
CA TYR A 47 14.19 -2.95 -7.44
C TYR A 47 14.20 -2.20 -8.77
N VAL A 48 13.04 -1.98 -9.38
CA VAL A 48 12.94 -1.23 -10.63
C VAL A 48 13.45 0.20 -10.46
N ALA A 49 13.01 0.89 -9.40
CA ALA A 49 13.49 2.23 -9.07
C ALA A 49 15.00 2.24 -8.78
N PHE A 50 15.51 1.24 -8.03
CA PHE A 50 16.93 1.10 -7.77
C PHE A 50 17.73 0.99 -9.07
N PHE A 51 17.37 0.11 -9.98
CA PHE A 51 18.09 -0.04 -11.25
C PHE A 51 17.93 1.18 -12.17
N ALA A 52 16.74 1.78 -12.20
CA ALA A 52 16.51 3.01 -12.97
C ALA A 52 17.42 4.15 -12.50
N LEU A 53 17.62 4.30 -11.20
CA LEU A 53 18.45 5.35 -10.61
C LEU A 53 19.95 5.02 -10.68
N SER A 54 20.35 3.80 -10.31
CA SER A 54 21.76 3.43 -10.14
C SER A 54 22.42 2.93 -11.43
N SER A 55 21.71 2.14 -12.25
CA SER A 55 22.30 1.53 -13.46
C SER A 55 22.04 2.37 -14.72
N PHE A 56 20.84 2.98 -14.82
CA PHE A 56 20.50 3.81 -15.98
C PHE A 56 20.72 5.32 -15.73
N GLY A 57 21.05 5.71 -14.50
CA GLY A 57 21.29 7.12 -14.16
C GLY A 57 20.09 8.05 -14.37
N LEU A 58 18.87 7.51 -14.36
CA LEU A 58 17.66 8.29 -14.59
C LEU A 58 17.39 9.23 -13.40
N PRO A 59 16.88 10.45 -13.65
CA PRO A 59 16.36 11.30 -12.58
C PRO A 59 15.19 10.63 -11.82
N LEU A 60 14.90 11.12 -10.60
CA LEU A 60 13.89 10.57 -9.71
C LEU A 60 12.51 10.38 -10.38
N ILE A 61 12.00 11.42 -11.05
CA ILE A 61 10.66 11.39 -11.65
C ILE A 61 10.55 10.31 -12.74
N PRO A 62 11.41 10.22 -13.75
CA PRO A 62 11.40 9.11 -14.70
C PRO A 62 11.56 7.74 -14.04
N ALA A 63 12.41 7.61 -13.02
CA ALA A 63 12.58 6.34 -12.31
C ALA A 63 11.29 5.89 -11.61
N VAL A 64 10.57 6.81 -10.96
CA VAL A 64 9.25 6.54 -10.36
C VAL A 64 8.23 6.15 -11.43
N LEU A 65 8.19 6.84 -12.57
CA LEU A 65 7.27 6.51 -13.67
C LEU A 65 7.56 5.13 -14.27
N CYS A 66 8.82 4.75 -14.43
CA CYS A 66 9.22 3.41 -14.86
C CYS A 66 8.77 2.35 -13.84
N ALA A 67 9.00 2.59 -12.55
CA ALA A 67 8.54 1.70 -11.49
C ALA A 67 7.01 1.56 -11.49
N MET A 68 6.27 2.66 -11.62
CA MET A 68 4.82 2.64 -11.72
C MET A 68 4.34 1.83 -12.92
N LEU A 69 4.93 2.02 -14.09
CA LEU A 69 4.55 1.30 -15.30
C LEU A 69 4.78 -0.20 -15.16
N ILE A 70 5.97 -0.61 -14.72
CA ILE A 70 6.31 -2.03 -14.55
C ILE A 70 5.44 -2.68 -13.46
N CYS A 71 5.25 -2.02 -12.31
CA CYS A 71 4.38 -2.53 -11.25
C CYS A 71 2.91 -2.61 -11.70
N THR A 72 2.43 -1.65 -12.47
CA THR A 72 1.09 -1.67 -13.05
C THR A 72 0.90 -2.86 -13.99
N CYS A 73 1.86 -3.09 -14.90
CA CYS A 73 1.85 -4.25 -15.79
C CYS A 73 1.89 -5.57 -15.00
N LEU A 74 2.76 -5.65 -13.98
CA LEU A 74 2.86 -6.82 -13.11
C LEU A 74 1.55 -7.07 -12.35
N GLY A 75 0.93 -6.03 -11.79
CA GLY A 75 -0.34 -6.16 -11.08
C GLY A 75 -1.47 -6.67 -11.97
N VAL A 76 -1.57 -6.17 -13.22
CA VAL A 76 -2.53 -6.69 -14.20
C VAL A 76 -2.22 -8.12 -14.60
N LEU A 77 -0.94 -8.48 -14.72
CA LEU A 77 -0.50 -9.84 -15.03
C LEU A 77 -0.90 -10.81 -13.90
N ILE A 78 -0.61 -10.45 -12.66
CA ILE A 78 -0.99 -11.23 -11.46
C ILE A 78 -2.52 -11.37 -11.41
N GLU A 79 -3.27 -10.31 -11.65
CA GLU A 79 -4.73 -10.37 -11.69
C GLU A 79 -5.21 -11.36 -12.74
N ARG A 80 -4.71 -11.28 -13.96
CA ARG A 80 -5.17 -12.12 -15.08
C ARG A 80 -4.79 -13.59 -14.91
N LEU A 81 -3.59 -13.89 -14.44
CA LEU A 81 -3.07 -15.26 -14.35
C LEU A 81 -3.48 -15.95 -13.06
N ALA A 82 -3.43 -15.25 -11.91
CA ALA A 82 -3.66 -15.87 -10.62
C ALA A 82 -5.07 -15.62 -10.06
N TYR A 83 -5.60 -14.39 -10.14
CA TYR A 83 -6.86 -14.06 -9.46
C TYR A 83 -8.10 -14.23 -10.34
N LYS A 84 -8.02 -13.94 -11.64
CA LYS A 84 -9.16 -14.04 -12.53
C LYS A 84 -9.75 -15.46 -12.61
N PRO A 85 -8.94 -16.54 -12.69
CA PRO A 85 -9.47 -17.90 -12.70
C PRO A 85 -10.16 -18.29 -11.38
N LEU A 86 -9.78 -17.67 -10.27
CA LEU A 86 -10.24 -18.01 -8.92
C LEU A 86 -11.41 -17.16 -8.41
N ARG A 87 -12.02 -16.34 -9.25
CA ARG A 87 -13.10 -15.42 -8.82
C ARG A 87 -14.36 -16.12 -8.32
N GLN A 88 -14.57 -17.38 -8.70
CA GLN A 88 -15.67 -18.23 -8.24
C GLN A 88 -15.21 -19.32 -7.24
N ALA A 89 -13.91 -19.35 -6.94
CA ALA A 89 -13.36 -20.31 -6.00
C ALA A 89 -13.59 -19.87 -4.54
N SER A 90 -13.33 -20.78 -3.61
CA SER A 90 -13.42 -20.49 -2.18
C SER A 90 -12.41 -19.40 -1.77
N SER A 91 -12.73 -18.61 -0.74
CA SER A 91 -11.82 -17.60 -0.19
C SER A 91 -10.47 -18.19 0.24
N LEU A 92 -10.47 -19.47 0.68
CA LEU A 92 -9.26 -20.18 1.05
C LEU A 92 -8.34 -20.42 -0.16
N SER A 93 -8.92 -20.84 -1.30
CA SER A 93 -8.15 -21.05 -2.54
C SER A 93 -7.49 -19.76 -3.02
N VAL A 94 -8.21 -18.64 -2.94
CA VAL A 94 -7.68 -17.32 -3.28
C VAL A 94 -6.54 -16.93 -2.34
N LEU A 95 -6.70 -17.18 -1.04
CA LEU A 95 -5.67 -16.89 -0.03
C LEU A 95 -4.39 -17.69 -0.28
N ILE A 96 -4.51 -19.00 -0.49
CA ILE A 96 -3.35 -19.88 -0.76
C ILE A 96 -2.64 -19.43 -2.05
N THR A 97 -3.40 -19.11 -3.09
CA THR A 97 -2.81 -18.62 -4.35
C THR A 97 -2.11 -17.27 -4.15
N ALA A 98 -2.67 -16.35 -3.36
CA ALA A 98 -2.02 -15.09 -3.05
C ALA A 98 -0.67 -15.29 -2.34
N ILE A 99 -0.60 -16.21 -1.38
CA ILE A 99 0.64 -16.59 -0.70
C ILE A 99 1.62 -17.25 -1.69
N GLY A 100 1.13 -18.14 -2.56
CA GLY A 100 1.94 -18.78 -3.60
C GLY A 100 2.57 -17.77 -4.56
N VAL A 101 1.81 -16.79 -5.03
CA VAL A 101 2.31 -15.69 -5.87
C VAL A 101 3.35 -14.86 -5.13
N SER A 102 3.11 -14.56 -3.84
CA SER A 102 4.07 -13.84 -2.99
C SER A 102 5.42 -14.57 -2.94
N TYR A 103 5.42 -15.84 -2.55
CA TYR A 103 6.67 -16.63 -2.51
C TYR A 103 7.32 -16.78 -3.89
N PHE A 104 6.53 -16.93 -4.95
CA PHE A 104 7.05 -16.96 -6.32
C PHE A 104 7.82 -15.68 -6.66
N LEU A 105 7.23 -14.49 -6.38
CA LEU A 105 7.88 -13.21 -6.64
C LEU A 105 9.15 -13.01 -5.81
N GLN A 106 9.14 -13.40 -4.53
CA GLN A 106 10.31 -13.29 -3.66
C GLN A 106 11.46 -14.18 -4.15
N ASN A 107 11.17 -15.45 -4.49
CA ASN A 107 12.19 -16.37 -5.00
C ASN A 107 12.67 -15.96 -6.40
N ALA A 108 11.78 -15.49 -7.27
CA ALA A 108 12.16 -14.93 -8.57
C ALA A 108 13.10 -13.73 -8.41
N ALA A 109 12.81 -12.83 -7.46
CA ALA A 109 13.68 -11.70 -7.16
C ALA A 109 15.06 -12.13 -6.64
N GLN A 110 15.12 -13.16 -5.80
CA GLN A 110 16.40 -13.73 -5.32
C GLN A 110 17.23 -14.31 -6.47
N LEU A 111 16.60 -15.01 -7.39
CA LEU A 111 17.28 -15.60 -8.54
C LEU A 111 17.75 -14.53 -9.54
N LEU A 112 16.92 -13.51 -9.81
CA LEU A 112 17.23 -12.47 -10.80
C LEU A 112 18.21 -11.41 -10.26
N TRP A 113 18.08 -11.03 -8.99
CA TRP A 113 18.78 -9.87 -8.42
C TRP A 113 19.69 -10.22 -7.24
N SER A 114 19.81 -11.49 -6.88
CA SER A 114 20.55 -12.02 -5.72
C SER A 114 19.83 -11.71 -4.38
N SER A 115 20.16 -12.50 -3.37
CA SER A 115 19.67 -12.30 -1.98
C SER A 115 20.37 -11.17 -1.23
N SER A 116 21.45 -10.59 -1.79
CA SER A 116 22.21 -9.52 -1.16
C SER A 116 21.41 -8.22 -1.09
N THR A 117 21.44 -7.57 0.06
CA THR A 117 20.86 -6.23 0.25
C THR A 117 21.63 -5.20 -0.58
N LYS A 118 20.89 -4.38 -1.35
CA LYS A 118 21.42 -3.27 -2.14
C LYS A 118 21.09 -1.95 -1.44
N VAL A 119 22.02 -0.99 -1.50
CA VAL A 119 21.81 0.35 -0.93
C VAL A 119 21.06 1.22 -1.94
N PHE A 120 19.90 1.71 -1.57
CA PHE A 120 19.10 2.60 -2.42
C PHE A 120 19.79 3.97 -2.53
N PRO A 121 19.93 4.54 -3.75
CA PRO A 121 20.57 5.85 -3.92
C PRO A 121 19.83 6.96 -3.16
N ALA A 122 20.61 7.88 -2.59
CA ALA A 122 20.05 9.07 -1.94
C ALA A 122 19.62 10.10 -3.01
N VAL A 123 18.36 10.02 -3.42
CA VAL A 123 17.78 10.87 -4.48
C VAL A 123 16.91 12.01 -3.96
N MET A 124 16.59 12.00 -2.68
CA MET A 124 15.79 13.04 -2.04
C MET A 124 16.67 13.96 -1.18
N PRO A 125 16.27 15.23 -1.00
CA PRO A 125 17.04 16.16 -0.18
C PRO A 125 17.25 15.63 1.24
N SER A 126 18.49 15.53 1.69
CA SER A 126 18.87 15.04 3.02
C SER A 126 18.91 16.14 4.09
N GLY A 127 18.30 17.31 3.84
CA GLY A 127 18.26 18.43 4.76
C GLY A 127 17.27 18.25 5.90
N MET A 128 17.51 18.94 7.02
CA MET A 128 16.57 19.11 8.13
C MET A 128 16.06 20.54 8.17
N LEU A 129 14.76 20.71 8.34
CA LEU A 129 14.14 21.99 8.62
C LEU A 129 14.17 22.21 10.14
N HIS A 130 14.91 23.21 10.58
CA HIS A 130 14.99 23.59 12.00
C HIS A 130 13.97 24.70 12.29
N LEU A 131 12.92 24.38 13.04
CA LEU A 131 11.93 25.33 13.55
C LEU A 131 12.11 25.46 15.07
N GLY A 132 13.08 26.28 15.47
CA GLY A 132 13.48 26.37 16.86
C GLY A 132 14.14 25.06 17.35
N SER A 133 13.56 24.41 18.34
CA SER A 133 14.02 23.12 18.86
C SER A 133 13.49 21.89 18.10
N LEU A 134 12.64 22.07 17.07
CA LEU A 134 12.12 21.00 16.24
C LEU A 134 12.99 20.85 14.99
N SER A 135 13.45 19.62 14.73
CA SER A 135 14.13 19.24 13.49
C SER A 135 13.28 18.23 12.73
N ILE A 136 12.82 18.62 11.55
CA ILE A 136 11.97 17.80 10.68
C ILE A 136 12.73 17.52 9.40
N SER A 137 12.80 16.25 8.98
CA SER A 137 13.41 15.89 7.70
C SER A 137 12.56 16.37 6.53
N TRP A 138 13.19 16.95 5.50
CA TRP A 138 12.54 17.27 4.24
C TRP A 138 11.87 16.05 3.62
N LEU A 139 12.47 14.88 3.77
CA LEU A 139 11.91 13.61 3.30
C LEU A 139 10.53 13.32 3.94
N THR A 140 10.40 13.53 5.25
CA THR A 140 9.12 13.35 5.97
C THR A 140 8.04 14.28 5.41
N LEU A 141 8.37 15.55 5.18
CA LEU A 141 7.42 16.53 4.62
C LEU A 141 7.00 16.16 3.20
N ILE A 142 7.96 15.77 2.35
CA ILE A 142 7.69 15.32 0.99
C ILE A 142 6.79 14.07 1.00
N THR A 143 7.08 13.11 1.88
CA THR A 143 6.26 11.88 2.00
C THR A 143 4.82 12.19 2.39
N ILE A 144 4.60 13.06 3.36
CA ILE A 144 3.26 13.50 3.78
C ILE A 144 2.56 14.22 2.62
N LEU A 145 3.26 15.15 1.93
CA LEU A 145 2.70 15.87 0.80
C LEU A 145 2.29 14.94 -0.35
N VAL A 146 3.17 14.00 -0.72
CA VAL A 146 2.88 12.99 -1.76
C VAL A 146 1.66 12.15 -1.36
N CYS A 147 1.57 11.75 -0.10
CA CYS A 147 0.43 10.98 0.40
C CYS A 147 -0.88 11.76 0.27
N LEU A 148 -0.90 13.03 0.65
CA LEU A 148 -2.08 13.90 0.52
C LEU A 148 -2.48 14.10 -0.94
N VAL A 149 -1.52 14.32 -1.82
CA VAL A 149 -1.75 14.46 -3.26
C VAL A 149 -2.32 13.16 -3.84
N VAL A 150 -1.72 12.01 -3.53
CA VAL A 150 -2.20 10.70 -3.97
C VAL A 150 -3.63 10.45 -3.49
N MET A 151 -3.91 10.71 -2.21
CA MET A 151 -5.26 10.58 -1.65
C MET A 151 -6.27 11.50 -2.36
N GLY A 152 -5.90 12.76 -2.59
CA GLY A 152 -6.73 13.75 -3.29
C GLY A 152 -7.03 13.32 -4.74
N VAL A 153 -5.99 12.96 -5.49
CA VAL A 153 -6.10 12.49 -6.89
C VAL A 153 -6.96 11.22 -6.97
N LEU A 154 -6.72 10.25 -6.08
CA LEU A 154 -7.49 9.00 -6.05
C LEU A 154 -8.97 9.25 -5.73
N THR A 155 -9.25 10.08 -4.74
CA THR A 155 -10.61 10.46 -4.36
C THR A 155 -11.32 11.19 -5.49
N LEU A 156 -10.64 12.13 -6.15
CA LEU A 156 -11.16 12.86 -7.30
C LEU A 156 -11.43 11.90 -8.47
N PHE A 157 -10.50 10.99 -8.77
CA PHE A 157 -10.65 9.98 -9.81
C PHE A 157 -11.89 9.12 -9.58
N ILE A 158 -12.07 8.58 -8.37
CA ILE A 158 -13.20 7.70 -8.04
C ILE A 158 -14.53 8.46 -8.05
N ASN A 159 -14.55 9.72 -7.62
CA ASN A 159 -15.79 10.48 -7.53
C ASN A 159 -16.20 11.14 -8.86
N ARG A 160 -15.23 11.53 -9.68
CA ARG A 160 -15.50 12.37 -10.87
C ARG A 160 -15.43 11.63 -12.19
N THR A 161 -14.70 10.48 -12.29
CA THR A 161 -14.54 9.76 -13.57
C THR A 161 -15.62 8.70 -13.81
N LYS A 162 -15.84 8.33 -15.07
CA LYS A 162 -16.73 7.23 -15.45
C LYS A 162 -16.24 5.90 -14.88
N THR A 163 -14.94 5.64 -14.96
CA THR A 163 -14.31 4.43 -14.41
C THR A 163 -14.47 4.37 -12.88
N GLY A 164 -14.27 5.48 -12.17
CA GLY A 164 -14.46 5.53 -10.71
C GLY A 164 -15.92 5.28 -10.30
N ARG A 165 -16.90 5.79 -11.06
CA ARG A 165 -18.32 5.48 -10.83
C ARG A 165 -18.63 4.00 -11.06
N ALA A 166 -18.05 3.40 -12.12
CA ALA A 166 -18.16 1.97 -12.40
C ALA A 166 -17.51 1.12 -11.29
N MET A 167 -16.35 1.57 -10.74
CA MET A 167 -15.72 0.93 -9.59
C MET A 167 -16.64 0.90 -8.37
N ARG A 168 -17.31 2.02 -8.06
CA ARG A 168 -18.27 2.09 -6.95
C ARG A 168 -19.48 1.16 -7.18
N ALA A 169 -20.03 1.16 -8.39
CA ALA A 169 -21.13 0.25 -8.74
C ALA A 169 -20.71 -1.24 -8.55
N CYS A 170 -19.51 -1.62 -9.04
CA CYS A 170 -18.99 -2.97 -8.84
C CYS A 170 -18.70 -3.31 -7.37
N SER A 171 -18.40 -2.33 -6.53
CA SER A 171 -18.15 -2.55 -5.10
C SER A 171 -19.43 -2.88 -4.32
N GLU A 172 -20.57 -2.32 -4.75
CA GLU A 172 -21.87 -2.56 -4.14
C GLU A 172 -22.49 -3.88 -4.63
N ASP A 173 -22.58 -4.08 -5.95
CA ASP A 173 -23.13 -5.30 -6.55
C ASP A 173 -22.55 -5.54 -7.96
N LYS A 174 -21.77 -6.62 -8.10
CA LYS A 174 -21.16 -7.00 -9.40
C LYS A 174 -22.20 -7.48 -10.41
N GLY A 175 -23.26 -8.16 -9.94
CA GLY A 175 -24.33 -8.66 -10.80
C GLY A 175 -25.13 -7.52 -11.39
N ALA A 176 -25.62 -6.61 -10.55
CA ALA A 176 -26.33 -5.41 -10.98
C ALA A 176 -25.47 -4.54 -11.90
N ALA A 177 -24.19 -4.36 -11.59
CA ALA A 177 -23.25 -3.63 -12.45
C ALA A 177 -23.13 -4.24 -13.85
N THR A 178 -23.09 -5.58 -13.94
CA THR A 178 -23.06 -6.29 -15.24
C THR A 178 -24.35 -6.06 -16.03
N LEU A 179 -25.51 -6.11 -15.39
CA LEU A 179 -26.80 -5.84 -16.02
C LEU A 179 -26.91 -4.40 -16.56
N MET A 180 -26.22 -3.46 -15.92
CA MET A 180 -26.11 -2.07 -16.37
C MET A 180 -25.04 -1.85 -17.46
N GLY A 181 -24.47 -2.93 -18.02
CA GLY A 181 -23.49 -2.90 -19.10
C GLY A 181 -22.05 -2.59 -18.67
N ILE A 182 -21.74 -2.65 -17.36
CA ILE A 182 -20.38 -2.42 -16.86
C ILE A 182 -19.55 -3.70 -17.04
N ASN A 183 -18.41 -3.60 -17.72
CA ASN A 183 -17.46 -4.70 -17.80
C ASN A 183 -16.69 -4.87 -16.48
N VAL A 184 -17.22 -5.71 -15.59
CA VAL A 184 -16.66 -5.97 -14.25
C VAL A 184 -15.22 -6.48 -14.34
N ASN A 185 -14.88 -7.28 -15.36
CA ASN A 185 -13.52 -7.80 -15.57
C ASN A 185 -12.53 -6.66 -15.81
N PHE A 186 -12.88 -5.74 -16.67
CA PHE A 186 -12.05 -4.55 -16.95
C PHE A 186 -11.88 -3.69 -15.69
N ILE A 187 -12.94 -3.46 -14.93
CA ILE A 187 -12.90 -2.67 -13.70
C ILE A 187 -11.97 -3.29 -12.66
N ILE A 188 -12.01 -4.62 -12.48
CA ILE A 188 -11.11 -5.31 -11.55
C ILE A 188 -9.65 -5.16 -12.02
N SER A 189 -9.36 -5.38 -13.31
CA SER A 189 -8.00 -5.22 -13.83
C SER A 189 -7.47 -3.79 -13.65
N VAL A 190 -8.30 -2.77 -13.89
CA VAL A 190 -7.94 -1.35 -13.64
C VAL A 190 -7.68 -1.11 -12.15
N THR A 191 -8.44 -1.75 -11.28
CA THR A 191 -8.23 -1.63 -9.82
C THR A 191 -6.88 -2.19 -9.39
N PHE A 192 -6.51 -3.37 -9.90
CA PHE A 192 -5.17 -3.95 -9.67
C PHE A 192 -4.07 -3.06 -10.25
N ALA A 193 -4.28 -2.49 -11.44
CA ALA A 193 -3.36 -1.56 -12.08
C ALA A 193 -3.07 -0.34 -11.19
N ILE A 194 -4.13 0.32 -10.71
CA ILE A 194 -4.00 1.49 -9.83
C ILE A 194 -3.32 1.12 -8.51
N GLY A 195 -3.79 0.04 -7.85
CA GLY A 195 -3.19 -0.42 -6.59
C GLY A 195 -1.69 -0.70 -6.73
N SER A 196 -1.29 -1.36 -7.82
CA SER A 196 0.13 -1.66 -8.11
C SER A 196 0.95 -0.42 -8.43
N GLY A 197 0.37 0.56 -9.12
CA GLY A 197 0.99 1.87 -9.34
C GLY A 197 1.23 2.62 -8.03
N LEU A 198 0.27 2.57 -7.09
CA LEU A 198 0.42 3.14 -5.74
C LEU A 198 1.53 2.42 -4.95
N ALA A 199 1.63 1.10 -5.06
CA ALA A 199 2.70 0.32 -4.44
C ALA A 199 4.09 0.76 -4.92
N ALA A 200 4.24 1.11 -6.20
CA ALA A 200 5.49 1.63 -6.75
C ALA A 200 5.85 3.02 -6.18
N ILE A 201 4.88 3.90 -5.99
CA ILE A 201 5.13 5.20 -5.33
C ILE A 201 5.57 4.96 -3.88
N ALA A 202 4.83 4.12 -3.16
CA ALA A 202 5.15 3.80 -1.78
C ALA A 202 6.53 3.14 -1.61
N SER A 203 6.95 2.30 -2.58
CA SER A 203 8.27 1.65 -2.56
C SER A 203 9.43 2.64 -2.60
N VAL A 204 9.33 3.67 -3.44
CA VAL A 204 10.35 4.72 -3.55
C VAL A 204 10.41 5.55 -2.27
N LEU A 205 9.26 5.92 -1.70
CA LEU A 205 9.21 6.66 -0.43
C LEU A 205 9.77 5.82 0.73
N LEU A 206 9.44 4.52 0.77
CA LEU A 206 9.95 3.59 1.76
C LEU A 206 11.46 3.44 1.67
N CYS A 207 12.00 3.20 0.46
CA CYS A 207 13.44 3.07 0.24
C CYS A 207 14.21 4.37 0.41
N SER A 208 13.57 5.51 0.23
CA SER A 208 14.18 6.81 0.56
C SER A 208 14.28 7.01 2.08
N THR A 209 13.35 6.45 2.86
CA THR A 209 13.38 6.51 4.33
C THR A 209 14.32 5.44 4.92
N TYR A 210 14.27 4.23 4.38
CA TYR A 210 15.09 3.07 4.74
C TYR A 210 15.88 2.64 3.50
N PRO A 211 17.11 3.11 3.30
CA PRO A 211 17.85 2.95 2.03
C PRO A 211 18.39 1.54 1.83
N SER A 212 17.51 0.56 1.83
CA SER A 212 17.85 -0.85 1.66
C SER A 212 16.82 -1.53 0.76
N VAL A 213 17.31 -2.30 -0.24
CA VAL A 213 16.47 -3.10 -1.16
C VAL A 213 16.91 -4.55 -1.09
N TYR A 214 15.98 -5.43 -0.77
CA TYR A 214 16.19 -6.87 -0.64
C TYR A 214 14.91 -7.66 -0.98
N PRO A 215 14.98 -8.95 -1.31
CA PRO A 215 13.86 -9.70 -1.88
C PRO A 215 12.60 -9.83 -1.00
N THR A 216 12.72 -9.64 0.31
CA THR A 216 11.58 -9.71 1.25
C THR A 216 11.18 -8.35 1.79
N LEU A 217 11.69 -7.25 1.19
CA LEU A 217 11.44 -5.87 1.63
C LEU A 217 9.94 -5.55 1.81
N GLY A 218 9.11 -6.05 0.91
CA GLY A 218 7.68 -5.72 0.91
C GLY A 218 6.84 -6.49 1.92
N SER A 219 7.36 -7.57 2.52
CA SER A 219 6.58 -8.47 3.38
C SER A 219 6.04 -7.75 4.62
N MET A 220 6.90 -7.16 5.46
CA MET A 220 6.47 -6.47 6.68
C MET A 220 5.67 -5.20 6.41
N PRO A 221 6.11 -4.28 5.55
CA PRO A 221 5.30 -3.11 5.17
C PRO A 221 3.96 -3.51 4.55
N GLY A 222 3.91 -4.57 3.75
CA GLY A 222 2.68 -5.11 3.18
C GLY A 222 1.69 -5.57 4.26
N ILE A 223 2.12 -6.38 5.23
CA ILE A 223 1.27 -6.85 6.33
C ILE A 223 0.80 -5.68 7.21
N LYS A 224 1.69 -4.74 7.54
CA LYS A 224 1.33 -3.54 8.33
C LYS A 224 0.32 -2.65 7.59
N ALA A 225 0.50 -2.45 6.30
CA ALA A 225 -0.45 -1.67 5.51
C ALA A 225 -1.79 -2.37 5.31
N PHE A 226 -1.80 -3.71 5.20
CA PHE A 226 -3.03 -4.49 5.26
C PHE A 226 -3.73 -4.31 6.62
N THR A 227 -2.96 -4.39 7.72
CA THR A 227 -3.43 -4.09 9.07
C THR A 227 -4.05 -2.69 9.14
N ALA A 228 -3.38 -1.68 8.55
CA ALA A 228 -3.88 -0.31 8.48
C ALA A 228 -5.20 -0.21 7.69
N ALA A 229 -5.32 -0.92 6.58
CA ALA A 229 -6.55 -0.95 5.78
C ALA A 229 -7.72 -1.57 6.56
N VAL A 230 -7.46 -2.66 7.29
CA VAL A 230 -8.47 -3.33 8.14
C VAL A 230 -8.83 -2.46 9.34
N PHE A 231 -7.83 -1.89 10.04
CA PHE A 231 -8.01 -0.97 11.15
C PHE A 231 -8.86 0.24 10.76
N GLY A 232 -8.56 0.85 9.60
CA GLY A 232 -9.31 1.98 9.07
C GLY A 232 -10.72 1.63 8.58
N GLY A 233 -10.96 0.38 8.20
CA GLY A 233 -12.18 -0.15 7.58
C GLY A 233 -11.96 -0.48 6.11
N ILE A 234 -11.65 -1.74 5.85
CA ILE A 234 -11.31 -2.23 4.51
C ILE A 234 -12.48 -1.98 3.53
N GLY A 235 -12.16 -1.45 2.35
CA GLY A 235 -13.14 -1.02 1.36
C GLY A 235 -13.52 0.47 1.45
N SER A 236 -13.12 1.17 2.54
CA SER A 236 -13.28 2.62 2.70
C SER A 236 -11.95 3.33 2.43
N ILE A 237 -11.88 4.14 1.36
CA ILE A 237 -10.67 4.89 0.99
C ILE A 237 -10.23 5.85 2.11
N PRO A 238 -11.12 6.73 2.65
CA PRO A 238 -10.75 7.57 3.77
C PRO A 238 -10.42 6.76 5.03
N GLY A 239 -11.06 5.59 5.22
CA GLY A 239 -10.73 4.69 6.31
C GLY A 239 -9.31 4.17 6.25
N ALA A 240 -8.90 3.59 5.12
CA ALA A 240 -7.55 3.08 4.91
C ALA A 240 -6.48 4.16 5.04
N PHE A 241 -6.76 5.36 4.54
CA PHE A 241 -5.88 6.52 4.69
C PHE A 241 -5.66 6.88 6.17
N LEU A 242 -6.74 7.07 6.94
CA LEU A 242 -6.65 7.37 8.37
C LEU A 242 -6.02 6.21 9.16
N GLY A 243 -6.37 4.97 8.80
CA GLY A 243 -5.78 3.78 9.39
C GLY A 243 -4.27 3.72 9.21
N GLY A 244 -3.77 4.05 8.01
CA GLY A 244 -2.35 4.13 7.73
C GLY A 244 -1.63 5.19 8.56
N LEU A 245 -2.19 6.40 8.61
CA LEU A 245 -1.62 7.50 9.40
C LEU A 245 -1.56 7.16 10.90
N LEU A 246 -2.67 6.66 11.46
CA LEU A 246 -2.74 6.30 12.88
C LEU A 246 -1.77 5.17 13.22
N LEU A 247 -1.68 4.16 12.36
CA LEU A 247 -0.80 3.02 12.59
C LEU A 247 0.69 3.43 12.57
N GLY A 248 1.09 4.34 11.67
CA GLY A 248 2.43 4.89 11.66
C GLY A 248 2.76 5.72 12.92
N ILE A 249 1.79 6.49 13.42
CA ILE A 249 1.93 7.22 14.68
C ILE A 249 2.10 6.23 15.85
N ILE A 250 1.25 5.21 15.94
CA ILE A 250 1.32 4.19 17.00
C ILE A 250 2.68 3.48 16.97
N GLU A 251 3.16 3.12 15.79
CA GLU A 251 4.45 2.44 15.64
C GLU A 251 5.63 3.31 16.11
N ILE A 252 5.66 4.59 15.71
CA ILE A 252 6.75 5.49 16.12
C ILE A 252 6.69 5.78 17.63
N LEU A 253 5.50 5.98 18.19
CA LEU A 253 5.35 6.18 19.64
C LEU A 253 5.74 4.90 20.41
N ALA A 254 5.38 3.73 19.91
CA ALA A 254 5.79 2.45 20.51
C ALA A 254 7.32 2.29 20.50
N LYS A 255 7.98 2.65 19.38
CA LYS A 255 9.46 2.64 19.27
C LYS A 255 10.13 3.62 20.23
N ALA A 256 9.55 4.81 20.40
CA ALA A 256 10.12 5.88 21.20
C ALA A 256 9.96 5.65 22.70
N TYR A 257 8.79 5.19 23.14
CA TYR A 257 8.45 5.14 24.57
C TYR A 257 8.47 3.74 25.20
N ILE A 258 8.36 2.67 24.38
CA ILE A 258 8.27 1.30 24.89
C ILE A 258 9.47 0.49 24.46
N SER A 259 9.53 0.06 23.19
CA SER A 259 10.64 -0.72 22.63
C SER A 259 10.55 -0.81 21.12
N THR A 260 11.68 -0.67 20.47
CA THR A 260 11.79 -0.88 19.02
C THR A 260 11.46 -2.33 18.63
N GLN A 261 11.84 -3.30 19.46
CA GLN A 261 11.59 -4.72 19.19
C GLN A 261 10.11 -5.10 19.36
N LEU A 262 9.40 -4.46 20.30
CA LEU A 262 8.00 -4.72 20.58
C LEU A 262 7.04 -3.88 19.73
N SER A 263 7.54 -2.92 18.94
CA SER A 263 6.71 -2.01 18.18
C SER A 263 5.75 -2.73 17.22
N ASP A 264 6.20 -3.78 16.57
CA ASP A 264 5.37 -4.58 15.65
C ASP A 264 4.28 -5.34 16.42
N ALA A 265 4.62 -5.94 17.55
CA ALA A 265 3.65 -6.61 18.43
C ALA A 265 2.56 -5.64 18.92
N ILE A 266 2.94 -4.40 19.28
CA ILE A 266 2.00 -3.37 19.72
C ILE A 266 1.07 -2.97 18.57
N VAL A 267 1.59 -2.78 17.35
CA VAL A 267 0.79 -2.46 16.17
C VAL A 267 -0.27 -3.54 15.91
N PHE A 268 0.11 -4.82 15.96
CA PHE A 268 -0.84 -5.92 15.75
C PHE A 268 -1.79 -6.09 16.95
N ALA A 269 -1.34 -5.86 18.17
CA ALA A 269 -2.21 -5.88 19.36
C ALA A 269 -3.30 -4.81 19.28
N VAL A 270 -2.96 -3.59 18.87
CA VAL A 270 -3.92 -2.50 18.65
C VAL A 270 -4.95 -2.89 17.58
N LEU A 271 -4.53 -3.53 16.47
CA LEU A 271 -5.48 -4.06 15.49
C LEU A 271 -6.47 -5.03 16.13
N ILE A 272 -5.98 -6.01 16.90
CA ILE A 272 -6.84 -7.01 17.56
C ILE A 272 -7.86 -6.34 18.47
N VAL A 273 -7.41 -5.40 19.31
CA VAL A 273 -8.29 -4.65 20.22
C VAL A 273 -9.35 -3.88 19.44
N VAL A 274 -8.96 -3.19 18.36
CA VAL A 274 -9.93 -2.43 17.55
C VAL A 274 -10.94 -3.35 16.88
N LEU A 275 -10.52 -4.49 16.36
CA LEU A 275 -11.45 -5.44 15.72
C LEU A 275 -12.40 -6.10 16.72
N LEU A 276 -11.98 -6.31 17.98
CA LEU A 276 -12.86 -6.80 19.05
C LEU A 276 -13.95 -5.78 19.41
N ILE A 277 -13.62 -4.48 19.38
CA ILE A 277 -14.57 -3.40 19.73
C ILE A 277 -15.39 -2.99 18.49
N ARG A 278 -14.75 -2.88 17.33
CA ARG A 278 -15.36 -2.48 16.04
C ARG A 278 -14.90 -3.41 14.91
N PRO A 279 -15.60 -4.53 14.68
CA PRO A 279 -15.19 -5.52 13.65
C PRO A 279 -15.19 -4.98 12.22
N THR A 280 -15.87 -3.86 11.95
CA THR A 280 -15.85 -3.17 10.66
C THR A 280 -14.69 -2.18 10.50
N GLY A 281 -13.84 -2.01 11.50
CA GLY A 281 -12.84 -0.95 11.56
C GLY A 281 -13.43 0.42 11.91
N LEU A 282 -12.58 1.48 11.87
CA LEU A 282 -12.97 2.83 12.30
C LEU A 282 -14.05 3.47 11.42
N LEU A 283 -13.91 3.37 10.09
CA LEU A 283 -14.81 3.97 9.09
C LEU A 283 -15.40 2.93 8.10
N GLY A 284 -15.41 1.65 8.49
CA GLY A 284 -16.03 0.59 7.70
C GLY A 284 -17.56 0.69 7.70
N ARG A 285 -18.17 0.37 6.56
CA ARG A 285 -19.63 0.27 6.46
C ARG A 285 -20.11 -1.08 6.96
N LYS A 286 -21.18 -1.10 7.75
CA LYS A 286 -21.88 -2.35 8.05
C LYS A 286 -22.45 -2.90 6.75
N LEU A 287 -22.08 -4.12 6.38
CA LEU A 287 -22.75 -4.84 5.32
C LEU A 287 -24.16 -5.15 5.84
N SER A 288 -25.18 -4.50 5.28
CA SER A 288 -26.54 -4.97 5.50
C SER A 288 -26.70 -6.26 4.71
N GLU A 289 -26.89 -7.37 5.38
CA GLU A 289 -27.36 -8.59 4.72
C GLU A 289 -28.67 -8.24 4.02
N LYS A 290 -28.67 -8.29 2.69
CA LYS A 290 -29.91 -8.30 1.94
C LYS A 290 -30.54 -9.66 2.18
N VAL A 291 -31.59 -9.69 2.98
CA VAL A 291 -32.49 -10.84 3.14
C VAL A 291 -33.18 -11.10 1.81
#